data_4520a705fba28de810871f7a1296a185
#
_entry.id   4520a705fba28de810871f7a1296a185
#
_cell.length_a   1.000
_cell.length_b   1.000
_cell.length_c   1.000
_cell.angle_alpha   90.00
_cell.angle_beta   90.00
_cell.angle_gamma   90.00
#
_symmetry.space_group_name_H-M   'P 1'
#
loop_
_entity.id
_entity.type
_entity.pdbx_description
1 polymer ?
#
loop_
_entity_poly.entity_id
_entity_poly.type
_entity_poly.pdbx_seq_one_letter_code
_entity_poly.pdbx_strand_id
1 'polypeptide(L)'
;MEKKYNIRIERAADTSALSSFRCGIKSMDDFILDKENGLDKFIQLRLSNLWIVRENETPVAFFALSKDALMLNSEDRRNIEHKEQNASILPSNGDADKFWDKEKYPAIEIDYLAVCKEKRDNPNDHMGTYIIEEICRMAEADIFSSTMFLTVEALDTKEYSAVDFYRNCDFEFSDVAQNKYNYESMFGNQPTTRRMYKLIIPIK
;
A
#
# COMPACT_ATOMS: atom_id res chain seq x y z
N MET A 1 6.41 22.08 -15.02
CA MET A 1 5.11 21.85 -15.73
C MET A 1 4.54 20.55 -15.17
N GLU A 2 3.50 20.64 -14.34
CA GLU A 2 2.77 19.45 -13.88
C GLU A 2 2.13 18.77 -15.09
N LYS A 3 2.48 17.51 -15.33
CA LYS A 3 1.75 16.69 -16.32
C LYS A 3 0.34 16.49 -15.77
N LYS A 4 -0.63 17.14 -16.38
CA LYS A 4 -2.04 16.92 -16.09
C LYS A 4 -2.42 15.58 -16.72
N TYR A 5 -2.39 14.52 -15.93
CA TYR A 5 -2.87 13.20 -16.37
C TYR A 5 -4.40 13.28 -16.52
N ASN A 6 -4.94 12.80 -17.64
CA ASN A 6 -6.36 12.53 -17.75
C ASN A 6 -6.63 11.14 -17.17
N ILE A 7 -6.53 11.06 -15.83
CA ILE A 7 -6.64 9.82 -15.08
C ILE A 7 -8.03 9.65 -14.53
N ARG A 8 -8.57 8.44 -14.68
CA ARG A 8 -9.79 7.99 -14.02
C ARG A 8 -9.48 6.77 -13.16
N ILE A 9 -9.92 6.81 -11.92
CA ILE A 9 -9.84 5.68 -10.99
C ILE A 9 -11.25 5.16 -10.78
N GLU A 10 -11.46 3.88 -11.02
CA GLU A 10 -12.77 3.25 -10.90
C GLU A 10 -12.68 1.92 -10.17
N ARG A 11 -13.68 1.64 -9.33
CA ARG A 11 -13.78 0.34 -8.68
C ARG A 11 -14.23 -0.71 -9.69
N ALA A 12 -13.58 -1.87 -9.69
CA ALA A 12 -13.89 -2.98 -10.57
C ALA A 12 -14.43 -4.19 -9.78
N ALA A 13 -15.34 -4.92 -10.41
CA ALA A 13 -15.91 -6.14 -9.84
C ALA A 13 -15.03 -7.38 -10.10
N ASP A 14 -14.16 -7.31 -11.09
CA ASP A 14 -13.28 -8.40 -11.54
C ASP A 14 -12.07 -7.84 -12.30
N THR A 15 -11.17 -8.74 -12.73
CA THR A 15 -9.95 -8.39 -13.47
C THR A 15 -10.13 -8.37 -15.01
N SER A 16 -11.35 -8.45 -15.54
CA SER A 16 -11.59 -8.52 -17.00
C SER A 16 -10.96 -7.35 -17.77
N ALA A 17 -11.03 -6.16 -17.20
CA ALA A 17 -10.43 -4.96 -17.76
C ALA A 17 -8.88 -4.96 -17.75
N LEU A 18 -8.24 -5.87 -17.02
CA LEU A 18 -6.78 -6.04 -16.95
C LEU A 18 -6.23 -7.11 -17.86
N SER A 19 -7.05 -7.70 -18.75
CA SER A 19 -6.65 -8.80 -19.66
C SER A 19 -5.41 -8.46 -20.51
N SER A 20 -5.30 -7.23 -20.97
CA SER A 20 -4.14 -6.72 -21.73
C SER A 20 -3.09 -6.00 -20.88
N PHE A 21 -3.34 -5.78 -19.61
CA PHE A 21 -2.39 -5.09 -18.71
C PHE A 21 -1.16 -5.97 -18.44
N ARG A 22 0.02 -5.34 -18.44
CA ARG A 22 1.29 -5.98 -18.06
C ARG A 22 2.14 -5.00 -17.29
N CYS A 23 2.51 -5.38 -16.07
CA CYS A 23 3.49 -4.61 -15.30
C CYS A 23 4.93 -5.03 -15.60
N GLY A 24 5.12 -6.19 -16.27
CA GLY A 24 6.44 -6.72 -16.60
C GLY A 24 7.15 -7.44 -15.46
N ILE A 25 6.46 -7.67 -14.34
CA ILE A 25 6.89 -8.56 -13.25
C ILE A 25 6.10 -9.84 -13.43
N LYS A 26 6.80 -10.91 -13.85
CA LYS A 26 6.14 -12.16 -14.30
C LYS A 26 5.17 -12.71 -13.25
N SER A 27 5.58 -12.79 -11.99
CA SER A 27 4.74 -13.32 -10.91
C SER A 27 3.44 -12.53 -10.72
N MET A 28 3.50 -11.20 -10.86
CA MET A 28 2.34 -10.33 -10.76
C MET A 28 1.45 -10.46 -12.01
N ASP A 29 2.04 -10.47 -13.21
CA ASP A 29 1.30 -10.62 -14.45
C ASP A 29 0.57 -11.97 -14.51
N ASP A 30 1.23 -13.06 -14.08
CA ASP A 30 0.63 -14.39 -13.98
C ASP A 30 -0.52 -14.40 -12.95
N PHE A 31 -0.33 -13.79 -11.77
CA PHE A 31 -1.35 -13.73 -10.73
C PHE A 31 -2.62 -12.96 -11.15
N ILE A 32 -2.47 -11.86 -11.88
CA ILE A 32 -3.61 -11.10 -12.41
C ILE A 32 -4.44 -11.94 -13.41
N LEU A 33 -3.77 -12.77 -14.20
CA LEU A 33 -4.40 -13.56 -15.26
C LEU A 33 -4.95 -14.90 -14.77
N ASP A 34 -4.50 -15.39 -13.61
CA ASP A 34 -5.00 -16.64 -13.03
C ASP A 34 -6.43 -16.43 -12.50
N LYS A 35 -7.40 -17.06 -13.18
CA LYS A 35 -8.82 -16.94 -12.83
C LYS A 35 -9.24 -17.82 -11.65
N GLU A 36 -8.45 -18.85 -11.33
CA GLU A 36 -8.79 -19.83 -10.29
C GLU A 36 -8.18 -19.46 -8.95
N ASN A 37 -6.91 -19.01 -8.94
CA ASN A 37 -6.14 -18.75 -7.70
C ASN A 37 -5.56 -17.33 -7.63
N GLY A 38 -5.82 -16.50 -8.64
CA GLY A 38 -5.30 -15.15 -8.75
C GLY A 38 -6.21 -14.09 -8.12
N LEU A 39 -5.99 -12.85 -8.52
CA LEU A 39 -6.66 -11.66 -7.97
C LEU A 39 -8.19 -11.75 -8.05
N ASP A 40 -8.76 -12.30 -9.13
CA ASP A 40 -10.21 -12.49 -9.26
C ASP A 40 -10.80 -13.29 -8.10
N LYS A 41 -10.09 -14.31 -7.64
CA LYS A 41 -10.54 -15.15 -6.51
C LYS A 41 -10.62 -14.35 -5.20
N PHE A 42 -9.64 -13.50 -4.95
CA PHE A 42 -9.63 -12.64 -3.76
C PHE A 42 -10.78 -11.64 -3.78
N ILE A 43 -11.09 -11.08 -4.95
CA ILE A 43 -12.22 -10.15 -5.12
C ILE A 43 -13.56 -10.87 -4.89
N GLN A 44 -13.76 -12.05 -5.50
CA GLN A 44 -14.97 -12.86 -5.34
C GLN A 44 -15.22 -13.26 -3.89
N LEU A 45 -14.16 -13.60 -3.16
CA LEU A 45 -14.22 -13.95 -1.74
C LEU A 45 -14.36 -12.72 -0.83
N ARG A 46 -14.37 -11.50 -1.40
CA ARG A 46 -14.42 -10.23 -0.67
C ARG A 46 -13.24 -10.01 0.29
N LEU A 47 -12.11 -10.65 0.00
CA LEU A 47 -10.86 -10.46 0.75
C LEU A 47 -10.17 -9.17 0.33
N SER A 48 -10.40 -8.72 -0.90
CA SER A 48 -9.83 -7.49 -1.44
C SER A 48 -10.83 -6.77 -2.35
N ASN A 49 -10.69 -5.46 -2.48
CA ASN A 49 -11.42 -4.65 -3.45
C ASN A 49 -10.45 -4.11 -4.49
N LEU A 50 -10.84 -4.16 -5.75
CA LEU A 50 -10.03 -3.75 -6.90
C LEU A 50 -10.41 -2.37 -7.41
N TRP A 51 -9.39 -1.54 -7.69
CA TRP A 51 -9.50 -0.30 -8.45
C TRP A 51 -8.59 -0.34 -9.67
N ILE A 52 -9.10 0.14 -10.80
CA ILE A 52 -8.37 0.25 -12.06
C ILE A 52 -8.12 1.73 -12.34
N VAL A 53 -6.87 2.03 -12.66
CA VAL A 53 -6.42 3.36 -13.05
C VAL A 53 -6.30 3.40 -14.56
N ARG A 54 -7.07 4.29 -15.20
CA ARG A 54 -7.07 4.44 -16.66
C ARG A 54 -6.52 5.81 -17.06
N GLU A 55 -5.78 5.79 -18.12
CA GLU A 55 -5.42 7.00 -18.89
C GLU A 55 -6.02 6.86 -20.28
N ASN A 56 -6.94 7.77 -20.65
CA ASN A 56 -7.65 7.71 -21.93
C ASN A 56 -8.25 6.31 -22.25
N GLU A 57 -8.98 5.73 -21.32
CA GLU A 57 -9.62 4.40 -21.38
C GLU A 57 -8.66 3.19 -21.31
N THR A 58 -7.34 3.40 -21.41
CA THR A 58 -6.35 2.32 -21.29
C THR A 58 -6.00 2.07 -19.82
N PRO A 59 -6.07 0.83 -19.31
CA PRO A 59 -5.58 0.51 -17.99
C PRO A 59 -4.06 0.72 -17.90
N VAL A 60 -3.63 1.65 -17.06
CA VAL A 60 -2.20 1.98 -16.86
C VAL A 60 -1.69 1.54 -15.50
N ALA A 61 -2.59 1.30 -14.57
CA ALA A 61 -2.26 0.74 -13.27
C ALA A 61 -3.50 0.09 -12.64
N PHE A 62 -3.31 -0.65 -11.58
CA PHE A 62 -4.37 -1.06 -10.67
C PHE A 62 -3.84 -1.13 -9.24
N PHE A 63 -4.75 -1.09 -8.29
CA PHE A 63 -4.47 -1.41 -6.90
C PHE A 63 -5.65 -2.15 -6.27
N ALA A 64 -5.35 -2.94 -5.25
CA ALA A 64 -6.35 -3.66 -4.48
C ALA A 64 -6.15 -3.39 -3.00
N LEU A 65 -7.24 -3.18 -2.28
CA LEU A 65 -7.24 -2.77 -0.88
C LEU A 65 -8.11 -3.68 -0.03
N SER A 66 -7.67 -3.93 1.20
CA SER A 66 -8.44 -4.59 2.24
C SER A 66 -8.38 -3.84 3.57
N LYS A 67 -9.24 -4.22 4.51
CA LYS A 67 -9.18 -3.71 5.89
C LYS A 67 -8.08 -4.44 6.64
N ASP A 68 -7.37 -3.69 7.48
CA ASP A 68 -6.25 -4.18 8.25
C ASP A 68 -6.19 -3.57 9.65
N ALA A 69 -5.31 -4.10 10.48
CA ALA A 69 -5.02 -3.59 11.81
C ALA A 69 -3.51 -3.62 12.08
N LEU A 70 -2.92 -2.45 12.27
CA LEU A 70 -1.51 -2.30 12.56
C LEU A 70 -1.24 -2.43 14.06
N MET A 71 -0.33 -3.32 14.46
CA MET A 71 0.25 -3.36 15.81
C MET A 71 1.54 -2.54 15.81
N LEU A 72 1.70 -1.71 16.82
CA LEU A 72 2.88 -0.87 17.01
C LEU A 72 3.54 -1.19 18.35
N ASN A 73 4.85 -1.36 18.33
CA ASN A 73 5.63 -1.44 19.56
C ASN A 73 6.20 -0.05 19.96
N SER A 74 7.00 0.00 21.00
CA SER A 74 7.59 1.24 21.49
C SER A 74 8.58 1.88 20.50
N GLU A 75 9.23 1.10 19.65
CA GLU A 75 10.13 1.61 18.62
C GLU A 75 9.36 2.24 17.47
N ASP A 76 8.35 1.53 16.95
CA ASP A 76 7.43 2.07 15.93
C ASP A 76 6.82 3.41 16.40
N ARG A 77 6.36 3.47 17.66
CA ARG A 77 5.80 4.70 18.25
C ARG A 77 6.80 5.84 18.25
N ARG A 78 8.03 5.59 18.70
CA ARG A 78 9.11 6.60 18.69
C ARG A 78 9.39 7.11 17.28
N ASN A 79 9.48 6.23 16.31
CA ASN A 79 9.71 6.60 14.91
C ASN A 79 8.60 7.51 14.37
N ILE A 80 7.34 7.21 14.71
CA ILE A 80 6.21 8.04 14.31
C ILE A 80 6.26 9.42 15.00
N GLU A 81 6.56 9.49 16.30
CA GLU A 81 6.61 10.72 17.06
C GLU A 81 7.77 11.65 16.66
N HIS A 82 8.91 11.08 16.27
CA HIS A 82 10.09 11.87 15.88
C HIS A 82 9.98 12.52 14.48
N LYS A 83 9.01 12.14 13.67
CA LYS A 83 8.78 12.81 12.39
C LYS A 83 8.10 14.16 12.62
N GLU A 84 8.78 15.25 12.26
CA GLU A 84 8.25 16.62 12.39
C GLU A 84 6.87 16.79 11.72
N GLN A 85 6.66 16.16 10.57
CA GLN A 85 5.40 16.17 9.85
C GLN A 85 4.23 15.55 10.63
N ASN A 86 4.51 14.63 11.54
CA ASN A 86 3.50 13.96 12.37
C ASN A 86 3.13 14.78 13.61
N ALA A 87 3.96 15.71 14.05
CA ALA A 87 3.78 16.49 15.29
C ALA A 87 2.47 17.28 15.31
N SER A 88 1.95 17.68 14.14
CA SER A 88 0.68 18.44 14.04
C SER A 88 -0.56 17.55 14.03
N ILE A 89 -0.41 16.24 13.93
CA ILE A 89 -1.49 15.26 13.76
C ILE A 89 -1.68 14.45 15.03
N LEU A 90 -0.54 14.09 15.65
CA LEU A 90 -0.55 13.33 16.87
C LEU A 90 -1.17 14.15 18.00
N PRO A 91 -1.98 13.52 18.85
CA PRO A 91 -2.56 14.23 20.00
C PRO A 91 -1.46 14.73 20.92
N SER A 92 -1.63 15.93 21.44
CA SER A 92 -0.74 16.53 22.42
C SER A 92 -1.30 16.36 23.84
N ASN A 93 -0.41 16.32 24.82
CA ASN A 93 -0.76 16.23 26.24
C ASN A 93 -1.50 14.93 26.62
N GLY A 94 -2.44 14.97 27.56
CA GLY A 94 -3.09 13.79 28.15
C GLY A 94 -3.91 12.89 27.20
N ASP A 95 -4.09 13.30 25.95
CA ASP A 95 -4.73 12.46 24.94
C ASP A 95 -3.72 11.57 24.20
N ALA A 96 -2.43 11.86 24.26
CA ALA A 96 -1.38 11.04 23.68
C ALA A 96 -1.35 9.64 24.32
N ASP A 97 -1.50 9.55 25.63
CA ASP A 97 -1.54 8.26 26.35
C ASP A 97 -2.70 7.39 25.86
N LYS A 98 -3.91 7.99 25.73
CA LYS A 98 -5.08 7.28 25.21
C LYS A 98 -4.92 6.85 23.76
N PHE A 99 -4.23 7.66 22.96
CA PHE A 99 -3.93 7.33 21.58
C PHE A 99 -3.00 6.12 21.50
N TRP A 100 -1.93 6.11 22.32
CA TRP A 100 -0.94 5.04 22.31
C TRP A 100 -1.31 3.78 23.12
N ASP A 101 -2.39 3.83 23.90
CA ASP A 101 -2.87 2.69 24.71
C ASP A 101 -3.62 1.64 23.91
N LYS A 102 -3.74 1.82 22.60
CA LYS A 102 -4.39 0.85 21.73
C LYS A 102 -3.44 -0.28 21.36
N GLU A 103 -3.93 -1.50 21.46
CA GLU A 103 -3.21 -2.69 20.98
C GLU A 103 -3.10 -2.71 19.44
N LYS A 104 -4.16 -2.23 18.77
CA LYS A 104 -4.26 -2.23 17.29
C LYS A 104 -4.85 -0.91 16.80
N TYR A 105 -4.31 -0.44 15.70
CA TYR A 105 -4.74 0.78 15.01
C TYR A 105 -5.42 0.44 13.69
N PRO A 106 -6.54 1.10 13.36
CA PRO A 106 -7.25 0.85 12.12
C PRO A 106 -6.37 1.22 10.92
N ALA A 107 -6.26 0.30 9.98
CA ALA A 107 -5.45 0.45 8.79
C ALA A 107 -6.20 -0.04 7.53
N ILE A 108 -5.73 0.40 6.37
CA ILE A 108 -6.02 -0.18 5.07
C ILE A 108 -4.73 -0.78 4.54
N GLU A 109 -4.80 -2.05 4.14
CA GLU A 109 -3.70 -2.72 3.45
C GLU A 109 -3.79 -2.49 1.95
N ILE A 110 -2.65 -2.16 1.36
CA ILE A 110 -2.44 -2.23 -0.07
C ILE A 110 -2.03 -3.67 -0.38
N ASP A 111 -3.03 -4.52 -0.70
CA ASP A 111 -2.79 -5.93 -1.02
C ASP A 111 -1.95 -6.06 -2.28
N TYR A 112 -2.28 -5.25 -3.29
CA TYR A 112 -1.59 -5.25 -4.58
C TYR A 112 -1.56 -3.83 -5.15
N LEU A 113 -0.43 -3.47 -5.76
CA LEU A 113 -0.26 -2.26 -6.56
C LEU A 113 0.66 -2.58 -7.73
N ALA A 114 0.20 -2.32 -8.95
CA ALA A 114 1.03 -2.46 -10.13
C ALA A 114 0.77 -1.31 -11.12
N VAL A 115 1.86 -0.83 -11.71
CA VAL A 115 1.88 0.18 -12.78
C VAL A 115 2.37 -0.51 -14.06
N CYS A 116 1.80 -0.19 -15.21
CA CYS A 116 2.22 -0.77 -16.49
C CYS A 116 3.70 -0.48 -16.74
N LYS A 117 4.36 -1.42 -17.43
CA LYS A 117 5.81 -1.41 -17.61
C LYS A 117 6.31 -0.09 -18.18
N GLU A 118 5.62 0.45 -19.18
CA GLU A 118 6.03 1.67 -19.89
C GLU A 118 6.09 2.90 -18.96
N LYS A 119 5.16 3.01 -18.02
CA LYS A 119 5.13 4.08 -17.02
C LYS A 119 6.08 3.82 -15.87
N ARG A 120 6.13 2.58 -15.38
CA ARG A 120 7.01 2.20 -14.27
C ARG A 120 8.48 2.40 -14.62
N ASP A 121 8.89 2.02 -15.82
CA ASP A 121 10.28 2.09 -16.27
C ASP A 121 10.67 3.53 -16.74
N ASN A 122 9.74 4.47 -16.75
CA ASN A 122 9.98 5.88 -17.08
C ASN A 122 10.29 6.69 -15.80
N PRO A 123 11.51 7.15 -15.59
CA PRO A 123 11.91 7.86 -14.37
C PRO A 123 11.22 9.23 -14.18
N ASN A 124 10.59 9.75 -15.23
CA ASN A 124 9.82 11.00 -15.18
C ASN A 124 8.31 10.77 -15.01
N ASP A 125 7.87 9.53 -14.89
CA ASP A 125 6.48 9.17 -14.63
C ASP A 125 6.33 8.74 -13.16
N HIS A 126 5.60 9.52 -12.39
CA HIS A 126 5.39 9.31 -10.97
C HIS A 126 4.04 8.64 -10.68
N MET A 127 3.53 7.80 -11.60
CA MET A 127 2.21 7.18 -11.48
C MET A 127 2.02 6.39 -10.18
N GLY A 128 3.05 5.65 -9.75
CA GLY A 128 2.99 4.91 -8.48
C GLY A 128 2.79 5.83 -7.28
N THR A 129 3.57 6.91 -7.18
CA THR A 129 3.45 7.91 -6.11
C THR A 129 2.08 8.59 -6.14
N TYR A 130 1.61 8.98 -7.32
CA TYR A 130 0.27 9.55 -7.50
C TYR A 130 -0.81 8.60 -6.98
N ILE A 131 -0.71 7.30 -7.25
CA ILE A 131 -1.68 6.31 -6.75
C ILE A 131 -1.65 6.21 -5.23
N ILE A 132 -0.49 6.23 -4.60
CA ILE A 132 -0.38 6.23 -3.12
C ILE A 132 -1.07 7.46 -2.53
N GLU A 133 -0.89 8.65 -3.13
CA GLU A 133 -1.58 9.87 -2.70
C GLU A 133 -3.10 9.76 -2.86
N GLU A 134 -3.59 9.16 -3.96
CA GLU A 134 -5.02 8.92 -4.17
C GLU A 134 -5.58 7.93 -3.15
N ILE A 135 -4.85 6.85 -2.82
CA ILE A 135 -5.25 5.90 -1.78
C ILE A 135 -5.35 6.62 -0.41
N CYS A 136 -4.39 7.50 -0.07
CA CYS A 136 -4.47 8.30 1.14
C CYS A 136 -5.75 9.16 1.15
N ARG A 137 -6.05 9.88 0.06
CA ARG A 137 -7.29 10.69 -0.05
C ARG A 137 -8.56 9.86 0.07
N MET A 138 -8.59 8.66 -0.54
CA MET A 138 -9.72 7.75 -0.41
C MET A 138 -9.90 7.26 1.02
N ALA A 139 -8.81 6.97 1.72
CA ALA A 139 -8.83 6.51 3.10
C ALA A 139 -9.29 7.61 4.08
N GLU A 140 -8.88 8.86 3.84
CA GLU A 140 -9.35 10.03 4.62
C GLU A 140 -10.84 10.32 4.39
N ALA A 141 -11.31 10.11 3.17
CA ALA A 141 -12.71 10.34 2.80
C ALA A 141 -13.65 9.20 3.25
N ASP A 142 -13.14 8.09 3.79
CA ASP A 142 -13.97 6.97 4.24
C ASP A 142 -14.79 7.36 5.48
N ILE A 143 -16.06 7.67 5.26
CA ILE A 143 -17.01 8.08 6.30
C ILE A 143 -17.50 6.92 7.18
N PHE A 144 -17.24 5.68 6.80
CA PHE A 144 -17.75 4.50 7.53
C PHE A 144 -16.75 3.95 8.56
N SER A 145 -15.47 4.25 8.39
CA SER A 145 -14.45 3.80 9.33
C SER A 145 -13.31 4.80 9.43
N SER A 146 -12.84 5.08 10.65
CA SER A 146 -11.59 5.80 10.82
C SER A 146 -10.45 4.92 10.33
N THR A 147 -9.60 5.45 9.48
CA THR A 147 -8.37 4.81 9.02
C THR A 147 -7.21 5.71 9.39
N MET A 148 -6.21 5.14 10.09
CA MET A 148 -5.06 5.91 10.57
C MET A 148 -3.81 5.60 9.79
N PHE A 149 -3.69 4.38 9.27
CA PHE A 149 -2.50 3.90 8.61
C PHE A 149 -2.83 3.25 7.28
N LEU A 150 -1.91 3.41 6.32
CA LEU A 150 -1.76 2.47 5.21
C LEU A 150 -0.72 1.43 5.61
N THR A 151 -0.94 0.20 5.22
CA THR A 151 0.00 -0.90 5.38
C THR A 151 0.24 -1.60 4.05
N VAL A 152 1.36 -2.28 3.92
CA VAL A 152 1.71 -3.04 2.73
C VAL A 152 2.69 -4.17 3.09
N GLU A 153 2.55 -5.30 2.41
CA GLU A 153 3.58 -6.32 2.32
C GLU A 153 4.41 -6.06 1.05
N ALA A 154 5.40 -5.16 1.16
CA ALA A 154 6.23 -4.77 0.03
C ALA A 154 7.05 -5.96 -0.48
N LEU A 155 6.90 -6.30 -1.77
CA LEU A 155 7.68 -7.36 -2.40
C LEU A 155 9.18 -7.06 -2.27
N ASP A 156 9.95 -8.05 -1.81
CA ASP A 156 11.40 -7.96 -1.60
C ASP A 156 12.08 -9.28 -1.98
N THR A 157 12.32 -9.49 -3.26
CA THR A 157 12.95 -10.68 -3.81
C THR A 157 14.29 -10.31 -4.46
N LYS A 158 15.08 -11.34 -4.82
CA LYS A 158 16.34 -11.14 -5.56
C LYS A 158 16.14 -10.54 -6.96
N GLU A 159 14.97 -10.78 -7.56
CA GLU A 159 14.65 -10.33 -8.93
C GLU A 159 14.03 -8.94 -8.93
N TYR A 160 13.28 -8.58 -7.89
CA TYR A 160 12.57 -7.31 -7.79
C TYR A 160 12.31 -6.94 -6.34
N SER A 161 12.52 -5.68 -5.99
CA SER A 161 12.13 -5.12 -4.70
C SER A 161 11.31 -3.84 -4.90
N ALA A 162 10.19 -3.76 -4.18
CA ALA A 162 9.35 -2.57 -4.11
C ALA A 162 9.65 -1.70 -2.87
N VAL A 163 10.58 -2.13 -2.03
CA VAL A 163 10.87 -1.48 -0.73
C VAL A 163 11.26 -0.02 -0.90
N ASP A 164 12.19 0.28 -1.81
CA ASP A 164 12.63 1.66 -2.00
C ASP A 164 11.54 2.56 -2.57
N PHE A 165 10.64 2.01 -3.40
CA PHE A 165 9.46 2.75 -3.86
C PHE A 165 8.58 3.16 -2.68
N TYR A 166 8.24 2.24 -1.78
CA TYR A 166 7.41 2.56 -0.62
C TYR A 166 8.12 3.49 0.36
N ARG A 167 9.43 3.34 0.57
CA ARG A 167 10.21 4.29 1.38
C ARG A 167 10.16 5.71 0.81
N ASN A 168 10.27 5.86 -0.50
CA ASN A 168 10.14 7.15 -1.19
C ASN A 168 8.71 7.73 -1.11
N CYS A 169 7.72 6.91 -0.76
CA CYS A 169 6.34 7.32 -0.45
C CYS A 169 6.09 7.47 1.07
N ASP A 170 7.13 7.62 1.89
CA ASP A 170 7.10 7.80 3.35
C ASP A 170 6.60 6.59 4.15
N PHE A 171 6.63 5.40 3.58
CA PHE A 171 6.42 4.19 4.36
C PHE A 171 7.66 3.84 5.17
N GLU A 172 7.43 3.28 6.37
CA GLU A 172 8.45 2.75 7.27
C GLU A 172 8.27 1.26 7.49
N PHE A 173 9.35 0.58 7.85
CA PHE A 173 9.25 -0.81 8.28
C PHE A 173 8.55 -0.89 9.63
N SER A 174 7.63 -1.83 9.77
CA SER A 174 7.12 -2.20 11.09
C SER A 174 8.20 -2.95 11.86
N ASP A 175 8.61 -2.44 13.01
CA ASP A 175 9.61 -3.09 13.85
C ASP A 175 9.12 -4.45 14.36
N VAL A 176 7.83 -4.56 14.66
CA VAL A 176 7.20 -5.85 15.05
C VAL A 176 7.39 -6.90 13.95
N ALA A 177 7.09 -6.55 12.69
CA ALA A 177 7.24 -7.45 11.56
C ALA A 177 8.71 -7.68 11.18
N GLN A 178 9.58 -6.67 11.34
CA GLN A 178 11.02 -6.79 11.09
C GLN A 178 11.67 -7.80 12.01
N ASN A 179 11.27 -7.84 13.27
CA ASN A 179 11.76 -8.83 14.23
C ASN A 179 11.35 -10.26 13.82
N LYS A 180 10.10 -10.44 13.34
CA LYS A 180 9.64 -11.70 12.77
C LYS A 180 10.43 -12.08 11.51
N TYR A 181 10.65 -11.16 10.60
CA TYR A 181 11.44 -11.35 9.38
C TYR A 181 12.87 -11.82 9.71
N ASN A 182 13.53 -11.14 10.65
CA ASN A 182 14.89 -11.49 11.07
C ASN A 182 14.94 -12.90 11.68
N TYR A 183 13.95 -13.25 12.51
CA TYR A 183 13.85 -14.58 13.10
C TYR A 183 13.69 -15.66 12.02
N GLU A 184 12.75 -15.51 11.09
CA GLU A 184 12.52 -16.47 10.01
C GLU A 184 13.76 -16.63 9.11
N SER A 185 14.47 -15.54 8.83
CA SER A 185 15.69 -15.54 8.04
C SER A 185 16.83 -16.34 8.70
N MET A 186 16.93 -16.34 10.04
CA MET A 186 17.90 -17.14 10.78
C MET A 186 17.71 -18.65 10.60
N PHE A 187 16.47 -19.08 10.29
CA PHE A 187 16.15 -20.49 10.04
C PHE A 187 16.13 -20.87 8.55
N GLY A 188 16.67 -20.01 7.69
CA GLY A 188 16.77 -20.27 6.26
C GLY A 188 15.47 -19.98 5.45
N ASN A 189 14.41 -19.53 6.12
CA ASN A 189 13.22 -19.02 5.46
C ASN A 189 13.46 -17.55 5.13
N GLN A 190 13.61 -17.24 3.84
CA GLN A 190 13.68 -15.83 3.42
C GLN A 190 12.29 -15.37 3.00
N PRO A 191 11.58 -14.59 3.81
CA PRO A 191 10.33 -13.96 3.40
C PRO A 191 10.55 -13.12 2.14
N THR A 192 9.58 -13.18 1.23
CA THR A 192 9.63 -12.46 -0.04
C THR A 192 8.96 -11.08 0.05
N THR A 193 8.50 -10.71 1.23
CA THR A 193 7.85 -9.42 1.47
C THR A 193 8.38 -8.78 2.75
N ARG A 194 8.20 -7.46 2.84
CA ARG A 194 8.53 -6.64 4.01
C ARG A 194 7.30 -5.85 4.43
N ARG A 195 6.85 -6.04 5.66
CA ARG A 195 5.75 -5.27 6.21
C ARG A 195 6.17 -3.83 6.45
N MET A 196 5.44 -2.91 5.83
CA MET A 196 5.65 -1.47 5.99
C MET A 196 4.34 -0.76 6.31
N TYR A 197 4.43 0.42 6.92
CA TYR A 197 3.27 1.27 7.22
C TYR A 197 3.56 2.74 6.94
N LYS A 198 2.48 3.50 6.72
CA LYS A 198 2.49 4.96 6.59
C LYS A 198 1.34 5.52 7.42
N LEU A 199 1.62 6.54 8.26
CA LEU A 199 0.57 7.32 8.91
C LEU A 199 -0.15 8.18 7.86
N ILE A 200 -1.48 8.11 7.83
CA ILE A 200 -2.30 8.97 6.95
C ILE A 200 -2.44 10.32 7.64
N ILE A 201 -1.99 11.35 6.97
CA ILE A 201 -2.06 12.74 7.44
C ILE A 201 -3.35 13.35 6.90
N PRO A 202 -4.31 13.76 7.75
CA PRO A 202 -5.50 14.44 7.28
C PRO A 202 -5.16 15.69 6.47
N ILE A 203 -5.72 15.81 5.27
CA ILE A 203 -5.63 17.03 4.47
C ILE A 203 -6.46 18.09 5.19
N LYS A 204 -5.80 19.15 5.65
CA LYS A 204 -6.45 20.31 6.29
C LYS A 204 -7.13 21.20 5.27
#